data_b6c6c160e4c0d4a4b742aeaf7bac0577
#
_entry.id   b6c6c160e4c0d4a4b742aeaf7bac0577
#
_cell.length_a   1.000
_cell.length_b   1.000
_cell.length_c   1.000
_cell.angle_alpha   90.00
_cell.angle_beta   90.00
_cell.angle_gamma   90.00
#
_symmetry.space_group_name_H-M   'P 1'
#
loop_
_entity.id
_entity.type
_entity.pdbx_description
1 polymer ?
#
loop_
_entity_poly.entity_id
_entity_poly.type
_entity_poly.pdbx_seq_one_letter_code
_entity_poly.pdbx_strand_id
1 'polypeptide(L)'
;MQLSLDSKVALITGGSRGIGAAAVRLFVEAGAKVVFNYQSAKAKADELVRECGAANCRAVQCELSSPVAAAHLVSSAVEAFGRLDILVANHGIWPPEDTPIDKMTDEHWLRTIAVNLNSVFGLIKHSVAQMKKQERQVESAKGDRPPVPTGHIVLVSSTAGQRGEAFHCDYAASKGALISMVKGLSTELARDNIRVNCVAPGWVATDMSADALADPPTRAKVFATIPLGRVGTTEEIAGPILFLCTPYAGFITGEIFNVNGGAVLVG
;
A
#
# COMPACT_ATOMS: atom_id res chain seq x y z
N MET A 1 -11.04 0.06 -21.78
CA MET A 1 -10.82 -0.93 -20.70
C MET A 1 -11.32 -0.30 -19.42
N GLN A 2 -12.30 -0.89 -18.75
CA GLN A 2 -12.81 -0.39 -17.47
C GLN A 2 -12.22 -1.24 -16.35
N LEU A 3 -11.52 -0.62 -15.41
CA LEU A 3 -11.02 -1.29 -14.21
C LEU A 3 -12.18 -1.37 -13.21
N SER A 4 -12.76 -2.56 -13.01
CA SER A 4 -13.86 -2.76 -12.06
C SER A 4 -13.41 -3.61 -10.87
N LEU A 5 -13.87 -3.19 -9.69
CA LEU A 5 -13.77 -3.90 -8.41
C LEU A 5 -15.16 -4.14 -7.79
N ASP A 6 -16.18 -4.26 -8.63
CA ASP A 6 -17.56 -4.51 -8.18
C ASP A 6 -17.62 -5.68 -7.19
N SER A 7 -18.39 -5.51 -6.12
CA SER A 7 -18.57 -6.49 -5.05
C SER A 7 -17.30 -6.82 -4.25
N LYS A 8 -16.19 -6.10 -4.41
CA LYS A 8 -14.97 -6.28 -3.63
C LYS A 8 -14.94 -5.35 -2.43
N VAL A 9 -14.31 -5.82 -1.37
CA VAL A 9 -14.03 -5.04 -0.15
C VAL A 9 -12.52 -4.88 -0.02
N ALA A 10 -12.06 -3.63 0.05
CA ALA A 10 -10.65 -3.28 0.20
C ALA A 10 -10.37 -2.64 1.56
N LEU A 11 -9.25 -3.04 2.18
CA LEU A 11 -8.64 -2.35 3.31
C LEU A 11 -7.41 -1.59 2.80
N ILE A 12 -7.42 -0.25 2.91
CA ILE A 12 -6.31 0.62 2.47
C ILE A 12 -5.75 1.34 3.69
N THR A 13 -4.48 1.10 4.02
CA THR A 13 -3.88 1.72 5.20
C THR A 13 -3.24 3.07 4.88
N GLY A 14 -3.31 4.02 5.85
CA GLY A 14 -2.87 5.39 5.63
C GLY A 14 -3.72 6.13 4.61
N GLY A 15 -5.05 5.88 4.59
CA GLY A 15 -5.96 6.32 3.55
C GLY A 15 -6.39 7.79 3.62
N SER A 16 -6.05 8.55 4.68
CA SER A 16 -6.58 9.91 4.86
C SER A 16 -5.88 11.00 4.03
N ARG A 17 -4.74 10.71 3.40
CA ARG A 17 -3.94 11.66 2.61
C ARG A 17 -3.02 10.97 1.61
N GLY A 18 -2.42 11.77 0.71
CA GLY A 18 -1.40 11.30 -0.22
C GLY A 18 -1.87 10.14 -1.10
N ILE A 19 -0.98 9.20 -1.36
CA ILE A 19 -1.23 8.01 -2.18
C ILE A 19 -2.43 7.20 -1.66
N GLY A 20 -2.55 7.05 -0.33
CA GLY A 20 -3.65 6.32 0.27
C GLY A 20 -5.02 6.94 -0.04
N ALA A 21 -5.17 8.26 0.05
CA ALA A 21 -6.42 8.93 -0.27
C ALA A 21 -6.77 8.83 -1.77
N ALA A 22 -5.77 8.98 -2.65
CA ALA A 22 -5.97 8.76 -4.08
C ALA A 22 -6.41 7.31 -4.38
N ALA A 23 -5.79 6.32 -3.71
CA ALA A 23 -6.20 4.92 -3.84
C ALA A 23 -7.64 4.69 -3.34
N VAL A 24 -8.04 5.28 -2.19
CA VAL A 24 -9.42 5.18 -1.69
C VAL A 24 -10.42 5.69 -2.73
N ARG A 25 -10.20 6.87 -3.33
CA ARG A 25 -11.07 7.43 -4.38
C ARG A 25 -11.18 6.50 -5.57
N LEU A 26 -10.06 6.11 -6.14
CA LEU A 26 -10.03 5.24 -7.33
C LEU A 26 -10.69 3.89 -7.08
N PHE A 27 -10.52 3.30 -5.90
CA PHE A 27 -11.14 2.01 -5.55
C PHE A 27 -12.66 2.13 -5.41
N VAL A 28 -13.15 3.22 -4.80
CA VAL A 28 -14.60 3.48 -4.72
C VAL A 28 -15.18 3.77 -6.10
N GLU A 29 -14.51 4.56 -6.93
CA GLU A 29 -14.90 4.80 -8.34
C GLU A 29 -14.93 3.51 -9.16
N ALA A 30 -14.04 2.57 -8.86
CA ALA A 30 -14.02 1.25 -9.49
C ALA A 30 -15.10 0.28 -8.94
N GLY A 31 -15.95 0.71 -8.00
CA GLY A 31 -17.07 -0.07 -7.45
C GLY A 31 -16.75 -0.84 -6.17
N ALA A 32 -15.56 -0.72 -5.60
CA ALA A 32 -15.23 -1.36 -4.33
C ALA A 32 -15.87 -0.66 -3.13
N LYS A 33 -16.14 -1.43 -2.09
CA LYS A 33 -16.31 -0.88 -0.73
C LYS A 33 -14.95 -0.79 -0.07
N VAL A 34 -14.66 0.35 0.57
CA VAL A 34 -13.34 0.63 1.11
C VAL A 34 -13.40 0.93 2.61
N VAL A 35 -12.57 0.25 3.38
CA VAL A 35 -12.20 0.66 4.73
C VAL A 35 -10.79 1.22 4.69
N PHE A 36 -10.56 2.36 5.30
CA PHE A 36 -9.22 2.91 5.44
C PHE A 36 -8.94 3.37 6.87
N ASN A 37 -7.67 3.32 7.28
CA ASN A 37 -7.29 3.88 8.57
C ASN A 37 -6.61 5.24 8.44
N TYR A 38 -6.70 5.99 9.53
CA TYR A 38 -5.92 7.19 9.81
C TYR A 38 -5.45 7.18 11.27
N GLN A 39 -4.36 7.89 11.58
CA GLN A 39 -3.87 8.04 12.94
C GLN A 39 -4.43 9.31 13.60
N SER A 40 -4.16 10.49 13.03
CA SER A 40 -4.50 11.79 13.62
C SER A 40 -5.31 12.72 12.71
N ALA A 41 -5.32 12.50 11.39
CA ALA A 41 -5.94 13.40 10.41
C ALA A 41 -7.46 13.17 10.27
N LYS A 42 -8.21 13.30 11.39
CA LYS A 42 -9.66 13.02 11.43
C LYS A 42 -10.45 13.88 10.43
N ALA A 43 -10.17 15.16 10.33
CA ALA A 43 -10.91 16.04 9.43
C ALA A 43 -10.75 15.62 7.95
N LYS A 44 -9.53 15.28 7.51
CA LYS A 44 -9.27 14.75 6.15
C LYS A 44 -9.96 13.40 5.93
N ALA A 45 -10.00 12.55 6.95
CA ALA A 45 -10.70 11.25 6.88
C ALA A 45 -12.21 11.43 6.74
N ASP A 46 -12.82 12.30 7.54
CA ASP A 46 -14.26 12.59 7.48
C ASP A 46 -14.65 13.21 6.12
N GLU A 47 -13.81 14.09 5.58
CA GLU A 47 -14.00 14.69 4.25
C GLU A 47 -13.99 13.62 3.15
N LEU A 48 -13.01 12.75 3.17
CA LEU A 48 -12.89 11.65 2.19
C LEU A 48 -14.08 10.68 2.25
N VAL A 49 -14.58 10.36 3.47
CA VAL A 49 -15.80 9.55 3.61
C VAL A 49 -17.03 10.26 3.03
N ARG A 50 -17.16 11.60 3.20
CA ARG A 50 -18.25 12.36 2.61
C ARG A 50 -18.18 12.38 1.07
N GLU A 51 -16.98 12.54 0.54
CA GLU A 51 -16.70 12.55 -0.90
C GLU A 51 -17.03 11.18 -1.54
N CYS A 52 -16.54 10.11 -0.96
CA CYS A 52 -16.72 8.74 -1.46
C CYS A 52 -18.11 8.13 -1.15
N GLY A 53 -18.87 8.76 -0.27
CA GLY A 53 -20.16 8.27 0.20
C GLY A 53 -20.05 7.23 1.31
N ALA A 54 -20.73 7.49 2.44
CA ALA A 54 -20.65 6.64 3.63
C ALA A 54 -21.21 5.21 3.43
N ALA A 55 -21.94 4.93 2.36
CA ALA A 55 -22.36 3.58 2.01
C ALA A 55 -21.21 2.71 1.47
N ASN A 56 -20.20 3.34 0.87
CA ASN A 56 -19.10 2.65 0.19
C ASN A 56 -17.75 2.82 0.91
N CYS A 57 -17.64 3.79 1.83
CA CYS A 57 -16.37 4.16 2.44
C CYS A 57 -16.50 4.30 3.95
N ARG A 58 -15.55 3.76 4.71
CA ARG A 58 -15.45 3.87 6.17
C ARG A 58 -14.04 4.23 6.59
N ALA A 59 -13.93 5.16 7.53
CA ALA A 59 -12.67 5.53 8.17
C ALA A 59 -12.58 4.92 9.57
N VAL A 60 -11.43 4.36 9.91
CA VAL A 60 -11.12 3.79 11.23
C VAL A 60 -9.91 4.51 11.81
N GLN A 61 -10.06 5.12 12.99
CA GLN A 61 -8.92 5.67 13.70
C GLN A 61 -8.10 4.54 14.32
N CYS A 62 -6.89 4.35 13.83
CA CYS A 62 -6.01 3.29 14.30
C CYS A 62 -4.55 3.67 14.07
N GLU A 63 -3.74 3.66 15.12
CA GLU A 63 -2.29 3.77 15.02
C GLU A 63 -1.70 2.39 14.74
N LEU A 64 -1.12 2.24 13.56
CA LEU A 64 -0.50 0.99 13.12
C LEU A 64 0.97 0.95 13.53
N SER A 65 1.24 0.46 14.74
CA SER A 65 2.59 0.25 15.28
C SER A 65 2.80 -1.17 15.83
N SER A 66 1.79 -2.04 15.70
CA SER A 66 1.87 -3.41 16.22
C SER A 66 0.99 -4.39 15.43
N PRO A 67 1.29 -5.71 15.50
CA PRO A 67 0.42 -6.73 14.92
C PRO A 67 -0.97 -6.80 15.54
N VAL A 68 -1.12 -6.39 16.81
CA VAL A 68 -2.42 -6.36 17.52
C VAL A 68 -3.32 -5.26 16.94
N ALA A 69 -2.77 -4.06 16.72
CA ALA A 69 -3.50 -2.97 16.07
C ALA A 69 -3.93 -3.38 14.64
N ALA A 70 -3.06 -4.09 13.92
CA ALA A 70 -3.36 -4.63 12.60
C ALA A 70 -4.51 -5.65 12.62
N ALA A 71 -4.56 -6.55 13.61
CA ALA A 71 -5.65 -7.50 13.79
C ALA A 71 -6.99 -6.79 13.98
N HIS A 72 -7.02 -5.78 14.86
CA HIS A 72 -8.22 -4.97 15.10
C HIS A 72 -8.70 -4.27 13.82
N LEU A 73 -7.79 -3.67 13.06
CA LEU A 73 -8.15 -2.98 11.82
C LEU A 73 -8.73 -3.93 10.76
N VAL A 74 -8.17 -5.13 10.62
CA VAL A 74 -8.71 -6.16 9.70
C VAL A 74 -10.11 -6.60 10.15
N SER A 75 -10.32 -6.82 11.46
CA SER A 75 -11.66 -7.14 12.00
C SER A 75 -12.67 -6.02 11.72
N SER A 76 -12.29 -4.76 11.92
CA SER A 76 -13.15 -3.60 11.63
C SER A 76 -13.55 -3.53 10.14
N ALA A 77 -12.66 -3.93 9.22
CA ALA A 77 -12.98 -3.97 7.79
C ALA A 77 -14.02 -5.05 7.48
N VAL A 78 -13.88 -6.22 8.10
CA VAL A 78 -14.84 -7.32 7.94
C VAL A 78 -16.20 -6.99 8.59
N GLU A 79 -16.21 -6.37 9.77
CA GLU A 79 -17.42 -5.91 10.44
C GLU A 79 -18.19 -4.88 9.61
N ALA A 80 -17.48 -3.98 8.93
CA ALA A 80 -18.08 -2.92 8.13
C ALA A 80 -18.81 -3.45 6.88
N PHE A 81 -18.26 -4.48 6.20
CA PHE A 81 -18.76 -4.92 4.89
C PHE A 81 -18.83 -6.44 4.69
N GLY A 82 -18.63 -7.23 5.75
CA GLY A 82 -18.87 -8.68 5.78
C GLY A 82 -17.74 -9.54 5.16
N ARG A 83 -16.74 -8.94 4.49
CA ARG A 83 -15.66 -9.64 3.81
C ARG A 83 -14.41 -8.79 3.68
N LEU A 84 -13.31 -9.38 3.23
CA LEU A 84 -12.08 -8.69 2.82
C LEU A 84 -11.48 -9.37 1.60
N ASP A 85 -11.38 -8.67 0.49
CA ASP A 85 -10.84 -9.19 -0.77
C ASP A 85 -9.48 -8.59 -1.12
N ILE A 86 -9.22 -7.36 -0.67
CA ILE A 86 -8.03 -6.60 -1.05
C ILE A 86 -7.41 -5.96 0.18
N LEU A 87 -6.10 -6.16 0.34
CA LEU A 87 -5.27 -5.40 1.28
C LEU A 87 -4.31 -4.51 0.50
N VAL A 88 -4.36 -3.20 0.75
CA VAL A 88 -3.32 -2.25 0.32
C VAL A 88 -2.60 -1.73 1.55
N ALA A 89 -1.39 -2.25 1.82
CA ALA A 89 -0.55 -1.79 2.91
C ALA A 89 0.31 -0.61 2.44
N ASN A 90 -0.27 0.60 2.54
CA ASN A 90 0.32 1.84 2.04
C ASN A 90 0.94 2.71 3.15
N HIS A 91 0.47 2.60 4.40
CA HIS A 91 0.99 3.44 5.49
C HIS A 91 2.49 3.26 5.71
N GLY A 92 3.10 4.27 6.27
CA GLY A 92 4.50 4.25 6.67
C GLY A 92 4.94 5.62 7.16
N ILE A 93 6.08 5.64 7.81
CA ILE A 93 6.80 6.86 8.19
C ILE A 93 8.15 6.89 7.48
N TRP A 94 8.60 8.08 7.15
CA TRP A 94 9.93 8.42 6.69
C TRP A 94 10.42 9.57 7.56
N PRO A 95 11.32 9.32 8.53
CA PRO A 95 11.87 10.39 9.37
C PRO A 95 12.59 11.42 8.50
N PRO A 96 12.30 12.72 8.62
CA PRO A 96 12.84 13.72 7.70
C PRO A 96 14.30 14.12 7.99
N GLU A 97 14.81 13.82 9.20
CA GLU A 97 16.16 14.19 9.60
C GLU A 97 17.17 13.15 9.10
N ASP A 98 18.19 13.63 8.36
CA ASP A 98 19.34 12.82 7.98
C ASP A 98 20.06 12.30 9.25
N THR A 99 20.02 10.98 9.48
CA THR A 99 20.58 10.38 10.68
C THR A 99 21.70 9.39 10.32
N PRO A 100 22.98 9.74 10.55
CA PRO A 100 24.11 8.82 10.40
C PRO A 100 23.90 7.56 11.26
N ILE A 101 24.33 6.39 10.79
CA ILE A 101 24.08 5.11 11.46
C ILE A 101 24.65 5.06 12.89
N ASP A 102 25.79 5.73 13.14
CA ASP A 102 26.42 5.81 14.47
C ASP A 102 25.69 6.78 15.43
N LYS A 103 24.72 7.54 14.93
CA LYS A 103 23.87 8.47 15.70
C LYS A 103 22.42 8.02 15.78
N MET A 104 22.03 7.02 15.00
CA MET A 104 20.65 6.50 15.04
C MET A 104 20.41 5.79 16.37
N THR A 105 19.40 6.25 17.11
CA THR A 105 19.04 5.61 18.39
C THR A 105 18.22 4.33 18.16
N ASP A 106 18.28 3.41 19.11
CA ASP A 106 17.46 2.18 19.08
C ASP A 106 15.96 2.52 18.98
N GLU A 107 15.53 3.57 19.64
CA GLU A 107 14.14 4.05 19.63
C GLU A 107 13.69 4.50 18.24
N HIS A 108 14.56 5.27 17.53
CA HIS A 108 14.33 5.70 16.16
C HIS A 108 14.18 4.48 15.23
N TRP A 109 15.16 3.57 15.27
CA TRP A 109 15.14 2.32 14.51
C TRP A 109 13.87 1.51 14.80
N LEU A 110 13.61 1.21 16.09
CA LEU A 110 12.47 0.37 16.48
C LEU A 110 11.12 0.98 16.08
N ARG A 111 10.97 2.31 16.16
CA ARG A 111 9.76 3.00 15.73
C ARG A 111 9.51 2.81 14.23
N THR A 112 10.52 3.01 13.39
CA THR A 112 10.39 2.83 11.94
C THR A 112 10.04 1.38 11.60
N ILE A 113 10.73 0.41 12.21
CA ILE A 113 10.45 -1.01 12.01
C ILE A 113 9.04 -1.39 12.51
N ALA A 114 8.63 -0.88 13.66
CA ALA A 114 7.31 -1.16 14.21
C ALA A 114 6.18 -0.69 13.27
N VAL A 115 6.29 0.53 12.74
CA VAL A 115 5.27 1.11 11.85
C VAL A 115 5.36 0.52 10.44
N ASN A 116 6.55 0.47 9.84
CA ASN A 116 6.69 0.15 8.42
C ASN A 116 6.72 -1.36 8.13
N LEU A 117 7.04 -2.20 9.11
CA LEU A 117 7.25 -3.64 8.91
C LEU A 117 6.38 -4.50 9.83
N ASN A 118 6.47 -4.33 11.17
CA ASN A 118 5.77 -5.23 12.11
C ASN A 118 4.24 -5.10 11.97
N SER A 119 3.73 -3.91 11.77
CA SER A 119 2.30 -3.68 11.53
C SER A 119 1.86 -4.31 10.19
N VAL A 120 2.69 -4.18 9.14
CA VAL A 120 2.41 -4.77 7.81
C VAL A 120 2.38 -6.29 7.88
N PHE A 121 3.32 -6.90 8.63
CA PHE A 121 3.26 -8.33 8.91
C PHE A 121 1.92 -8.72 9.56
N GLY A 122 1.47 -7.98 10.56
CA GLY A 122 0.18 -8.20 11.22
C GLY A 122 -0.99 -8.09 10.25
N LEU A 123 -1.01 -7.04 9.40
CA LEU A 123 -2.05 -6.84 8.39
C LEU A 123 -2.11 -8.03 7.41
N ILE A 124 -0.97 -8.46 6.88
CA ILE A 124 -0.89 -9.60 5.96
C ILE A 124 -1.41 -10.86 6.65
N LYS A 125 -0.90 -11.19 7.83
CA LYS A 125 -1.28 -12.38 8.61
C LYS A 125 -2.79 -12.48 8.79
N HIS A 126 -3.41 -11.41 9.26
CA HIS A 126 -4.86 -11.41 9.56
C HIS A 126 -5.73 -11.31 8.30
N SER A 127 -5.29 -10.57 7.28
CA SER A 127 -5.99 -10.51 5.99
C SER A 127 -5.97 -11.86 5.27
N VAL A 128 -4.83 -12.55 5.22
CA VAL A 128 -4.72 -13.88 4.62
C VAL A 128 -5.61 -14.88 5.37
N ALA A 129 -5.59 -14.87 6.71
CA ALA A 129 -6.46 -15.73 7.51
C ALA A 129 -7.94 -15.47 7.21
N GLN A 130 -8.33 -14.22 7.01
CA GLN A 130 -9.71 -13.86 6.64
C GLN A 130 -10.04 -14.28 5.20
N MET A 131 -9.18 -14.01 4.23
CA MET A 131 -9.38 -14.38 2.83
C MET A 131 -9.53 -15.90 2.65
N LYS A 132 -8.74 -16.70 3.40
CA LYS A 132 -8.85 -18.17 3.37
C LYS A 132 -10.15 -18.71 3.99
N LYS A 133 -10.77 -17.99 4.93
CA LYS A 133 -12.05 -18.38 5.57
C LYS A 133 -13.27 -18.06 4.71
N GLN A 134 -13.15 -17.11 3.78
CA GLN A 134 -14.26 -16.71 2.95
C GLN A 134 -14.60 -17.84 1.99
N GLU A 135 -15.90 -18.12 1.83
CA GLU A 135 -16.34 -19.06 0.82
C GLU A 135 -15.82 -18.57 -0.53
N ARG A 136 -15.03 -19.44 -1.18
CA ARG A 136 -14.63 -19.24 -2.54
C ARG A 136 -15.93 -19.23 -3.33
N GLN A 137 -16.36 -18.06 -3.78
CA GLN A 137 -17.30 -17.99 -4.90
C GLN A 137 -16.57 -18.57 -6.09
N VAL A 138 -16.57 -19.90 -6.15
CA VAL A 138 -16.22 -20.64 -7.34
C VAL A 138 -17.37 -20.36 -8.28
N GLU A 139 -17.29 -19.23 -9.02
CA GLU A 139 -17.82 -19.27 -10.35
C GLU A 139 -17.06 -20.42 -11.01
N SER A 140 -17.72 -21.59 -11.02
CA SER A 140 -17.27 -22.71 -11.81
C SER A 140 -17.08 -22.13 -13.21
N ALA A 141 -15.82 -22.01 -13.60
CA ALA A 141 -15.45 -21.49 -14.90
C ALA A 141 -16.16 -22.37 -15.93
N LYS A 142 -17.27 -21.89 -16.45
CA LYS A 142 -17.87 -22.43 -17.66
C LYS A 142 -16.97 -22.01 -18.79
N GLY A 143 -16.00 -22.86 -19.14
CA GLY A 143 -15.06 -22.64 -20.23
C GLY A 143 -13.62 -22.37 -19.73
N ASP A 144 -12.70 -22.13 -20.66
CA ASP A 144 -11.26 -21.94 -20.48
C ASP A 144 -10.85 -20.62 -19.77
N ARG A 145 -11.74 -19.98 -19.03
CA ARG A 145 -11.40 -18.76 -18.28
C ARG A 145 -10.65 -19.11 -16.99
N PRO A 146 -9.53 -18.41 -16.73
CA PRO A 146 -8.79 -18.63 -15.50
C PRO A 146 -9.64 -18.27 -14.26
N PRO A 147 -9.45 -18.95 -13.12
CA PRO A 147 -10.19 -18.65 -11.90
C PRO A 147 -9.93 -17.22 -11.43
N VAL A 148 -10.99 -16.53 -10.99
CA VAL A 148 -10.87 -15.19 -10.42
C VAL A 148 -10.10 -15.28 -9.10
N PRO A 149 -9.09 -14.40 -8.84
CA PRO A 149 -8.36 -14.41 -7.59
C PRO A 149 -9.26 -14.28 -6.36
N THR A 150 -8.96 -15.06 -5.33
CA THR A 150 -9.67 -15.04 -4.03
C THR A 150 -9.32 -13.79 -3.25
N GLY A 151 -8.10 -13.28 -3.42
CA GLY A 151 -7.64 -12.07 -2.76
C GLY A 151 -6.46 -11.42 -3.47
N HIS A 152 -6.28 -10.14 -3.21
CA HIS A 152 -5.12 -9.36 -3.65
C HIS A 152 -4.47 -8.65 -2.46
N ILE A 153 -3.15 -8.69 -2.41
CA ILE A 153 -2.33 -7.97 -1.44
C ILE A 153 -1.35 -7.10 -2.22
N VAL A 154 -1.40 -5.79 -2.01
CA VAL A 154 -0.45 -4.85 -2.60
C VAL A 154 0.29 -4.13 -1.47
N LEU A 155 1.60 -4.29 -1.43
CA LEU A 155 2.47 -3.59 -0.49
C LEU A 155 3.07 -2.36 -1.16
N VAL A 156 3.06 -1.22 -0.48
CA VAL A 156 3.70 0.00 -0.98
C VAL A 156 5.10 0.11 -0.36
N SER A 157 6.10 -0.24 -1.17
CA SER A 157 7.52 -0.11 -0.82
C SER A 157 8.05 1.28 -1.19
N SER A 158 9.24 1.37 -1.73
CA SER A 158 9.91 2.59 -2.16
C SER A 158 11.13 2.25 -3.04
N THR A 159 11.59 3.18 -3.84
CA THR A 159 12.94 3.12 -4.43
C THR A 159 14.03 3.00 -3.38
N ALA A 160 13.83 3.55 -2.17
CA ALA A 160 14.75 3.36 -1.04
C ALA A 160 14.90 1.90 -0.64
N GLY A 161 13.82 1.11 -0.71
CA GLY A 161 13.87 -0.34 -0.46
C GLY A 161 14.59 -1.14 -1.54
N GLN A 162 14.75 -0.58 -2.73
CA GLN A 162 15.43 -1.22 -3.87
C GLN A 162 16.92 -0.91 -3.90
N ARG A 163 17.31 0.36 -3.67
CA ARG A 163 18.69 0.83 -3.82
C ARG A 163 19.39 1.20 -2.52
N GLY A 164 18.65 1.19 -1.40
CA GLY A 164 19.09 1.82 -0.16
C GLY A 164 18.86 3.33 -0.17
N GLU A 165 19.02 3.96 1.00
CA GLU A 165 18.95 5.40 1.17
C GLU A 165 19.95 5.83 2.25
N ALA A 166 20.90 6.68 1.89
CA ALA A 166 21.88 7.20 2.83
C ALA A 166 21.18 8.00 3.94
N PHE A 167 21.63 7.85 5.17
CA PHE A 167 21.08 8.49 6.38
C PHE A 167 19.67 8.05 6.80
N HIS A 168 19.03 7.16 6.05
CA HIS A 168 17.70 6.58 6.32
C HIS A 168 17.72 5.05 6.20
N CYS A 169 18.74 4.41 6.78
CA CYS A 169 18.91 2.96 6.65
C CYS A 169 17.76 2.16 7.30
N ASP A 170 17.12 2.68 8.33
CA ASP A 170 15.91 2.13 8.97
C ASP A 170 14.73 2.08 8.00
N TYR A 171 14.47 3.20 7.31
CA TYR A 171 13.42 3.28 6.30
C TYR A 171 13.73 2.35 5.11
N ALA A 172 14.94 2.44 4.57
CA ALA A 172 15.36 1.61 3.44
C ALA A 172 15.27 0.10 3.78
N ALA A 173 15.75 -0.29 4.97
CA ALA A 173 15.65 -1.67 5.45
C ALA A 173 14.19 -2.12 5.57
N SER A 174 13.31 -1.29 6.18
CA SER A 174 11.89 -1.61 6.31
C SER A 174 11.21 -1.81 4.96
N LYS A 175 11.48 -0.94 3.98
CA LYS A 175 10.91 -1.02 2.62
C LYS A 175 11.51 -2.15 1.78
N GLY A 176 12.80 -2.47 1.98
CA GLY A 176 13.46 -3.63 1.38
C GLY A 176 12.89 -4.96 1.89
N ALA A 177 12.58 -5.03 3.19
CA ALA A 177 11.93 -6.20 3.78
C ALA A 177 10.57 -6.50 3.11
N LEU A 178 9.76 -5.47 2.79
CA LEU A 178 8.49 -5.65 2.08
C LEU A 178 8.67 -6.29 0.71
N ILE A 179 9.71 -5.89 -0.04
CA ILE A 179 10.07 -6.48 -1.34
C ILE A 179 10.36 -7.98 -1.19
N SER A 180 11.15 -8.35 -0.20
CA SER A 180 11.45 -9.76 0.09
C SER A 180 10.21 -10.55 0.51
N MET A 181 9.35 -9.96 1.36
CA MET A 181 8.09 -10.58 1.77
C MET A 181 7.17 -10.87 0.58
N VAL A 182 7.04 -9.93 -0.36
CA VAL A 182 6.23 -10.13 -1.58
C VAL A 182 6.69 -11.35 -2.36
N LYS A 183 8.00 -11.52 -2.57
CA LYS A 183 8.56 -12.66 -3.31
C LYS A 183 8.25 -14.00 -2.63
N GLY A 184 8.42 -14.09 -1.32
CA GLY A 184 8.11 -15.32 -0.57
C GLY A 184 6.61 -15.63 -0.54
N LEU A 185 5.81 -14.63 -0.18
CA LEU A 185 4.36 -14.79 -0.03
C LEU A 185 3.65 -15.05 -1.36
N SER A 186 4.15 -14.54 -2.48
CA SER A 186 3.57 -14.82 -3.80
C SER A 186 3.60 -16.31 -4.14
N THR A 187 4.69 -16.99 -3.78
CA THR A 187 4.82 -18.45 -3.96
C THR A 187 3.99 -19.22 -2.95
N GLU A 188 4.02 -18.81 -1.67
CA GLU A 188 3.29 -19.45 -0.58
C GLU A 188 1.77 -19.43 -0.81
N LEU A 189 1.23 -18.28 -1.23
CA LEU A 189 -0.22 -18.03 -1.33
C LEU A 189 -0.80 -18.31 -2.72
N ALA A 190 0.01 -18.71 -3.68
CA ALA A 190 -0.43 -18.99 -5.05
C ALA A 190 -1.53 -20.07 -5.10
N ARG A 191 -1.39 -21.13 -4.29
CA ARG A 191 -2.38 -22.23 -4.21
C ARG A 191 -3.69 -21.83 -3.55
N ASP A 192 -3.67 -20.79 -2.71
CA ASP A 192 -4.87 -20.18 -2.12
C ASP A 192 -5.52 -19.17 -3.07
N ASN A 193 -4.99 -19.05 -4.30
CA ASN A 193 -5.43 -18.09 -5.31
C ASN A 193 -5.38 -16.63 -4.84
N ILE A 194 -4.44 -16.28 -3.95
CA ILE A 194 -4.17 -14.93 -3.47
C ILE A 194 -2.95 -14.38 -4.22
N ARG A 195 -3.10 -13.20 -4.84
CA ARG A 195 -2.01 -12.48 -5.52
C ARG A 195 -1.35 -11.53 -4.55
N VAL A 196 -0.01 -11.54 -4.54
CA VAL A 196 0.79 -10.66 -3.67
C VAL A 196 1.78 -9.90 -4.54
N ASN A 197 1.64 -8.58 -4.59
CA ASN A 197 2.49 -7.71 -5.39
C ASN A 197 2.95 -6.47 -4.60
N CYS A 198 3.88 -5.74 -5.14
CA CYS A 198 4.42 -4.51 -4.58
C CYS A 198 4.36 -3.39 -5.60
N VAL A 199 4.11 -2.18 -5.12
CA VAL A 199 4.41 -0.95 -5.88
C VAL A 199 5.59 -0.28 -5.19
N ALA A 200 6.59 0.14 -5.96
CA ALA A 200 7.79 0.84 -5.48
C ALA A 200 7.81 2.27 -6.06
N PRO A 201 7.20 3.25 -5.35
CA PRO A 201 7.22 4.64 -5.77
C PRO A 201 8.62 5.25 -5.67
N GLY A 202 8.90 6.21 -6.56
CA GLY A 202 9.95 7.21 -6.36
C GLY A 202 9.45 8.39 -5.54
N TRP A 203 9.97 9.60 -5.85
CA TRP A 203 9.47 10.83 -5.26
C TRP A 203 8.06 11.16 -5.77
N VAL A 204 7.15 11.44 -4.84
CA VAL A 204 5.72 11.71 -5.09
C VAL A 204 5.32 12.98 -4.37
N ALA A 205 4.51 13.82 -4.99
CA ALA A 205 3.98 15.05 -4.40
C ALA A 205 2.97 14.72 -3.28
N THR A 206 3.44 14.64 -2.04
CA THR A 206 2.66 14.31 -0.84
C THR A 206 3.08 15.19 0.34
N ASP A 207 2.29 15.19 1.42
CA ASP A 207 2.68 15.86 2.67
C ASP A 207 4.05 15.37 3.19
N MET A 208 4.41 14.09 2.97
CA MET A 208 5.67 13.50 3.41
C MET A 208 6.90 14.10 2.71
N SER A 209 6.77 14.50 1.46
CA SER A 209 7.86 15.07 0.64
C SER A 209 7.80 16.60 0.56
N ALA A 210 6.77 17.22 1.15
CA ALA A 210 6.49 18.64 0.95
C ALA A 210 7.65 19.54 1.39
N ASP A 211 8.22 19.31 2.57
CA ASP A 211 9.31 20.11 3.11
C ASP A 211 10.58 20.01 2.25
N ALA A 212 10.96 18.79 1.83
CA ALA A 212 12.09 18.55 0.96
C ALA A 212 11.91 19.20 -0.43
N LEU A 213 10.68 19.19 -0.97
CA LEU A 213 10.36 19.78 -2.26
C LEU A 213 10.10 21.30 -2.21
N ALA A 214 9.88 21.86 -1.03
CA ALA A 214 9.75 23.30 -0.83
C ALA A 214 11.10 24.02 -0.95
N ASP A 215 12.23 23.34 -0.61
CA ASP A 215 13.58 23.88 -0.78
C ASP A 215 14.03 23.82 -2.24
N PRO A 216 14.25 24.96 -2.94
CA PRO A 216 14.58 24.94 -4.36
C PRO A 216 15.85 24.17 -4.73
N PRO A 217 16.96 24.26 -3.98
CA PRO A 217 18.17 23.45 -4.23
C PRO A 217 17.90 21.94 -4.12
N THR A 218 17.18 21.49 -3.08
CA THR A 218 16.84 20.08 -2.86
C THR A 218 15.89 19.58 -3.95
N ARG A 219 14.87 20.36 -4.30
CA ARG A 219 13.96 20.04 -5.40
C ARG A 219 14.69 19.87 -6.73
N ALA A 220 15.63 20.77 -7.06
CA ALA A 220 16.42 20.68 -8.29
C ALA A 220 17.27 19.39 -8.31
N LYS A 221 17.90 19.03 -7.19
CA LYS A 221 18.65 17.76 -7.05
C LYS A 221 17.74 16.56 -7.26
N VAL A 222 16.56 16.54 -6.60
CA VAL A 222 15.58 15.45 -6.75
C VAL A 222 15.18 15.30 -8.22
N PHE A 223 14.79 16.40 -8.89
CA PHE A 223 14.34 16.35 -10.29
C PHE A 223 15.45 15.86 -11.23
N ALA A 224 16.72 16.24 -10.98
CA ALA A 224 17.85 15.79 -11.76
C ALA A 224 18.09 14.27 -11.68
N THR A 225 17.60 13.60 -10.63
CA THR A 225 17.74 12.14 -10.47
C THR A 225 16.59 11.36 -11.14
N ILE A 226 15.58 12.05 -11.62
CA ILE A 226 14.38 11.42 -12.21
C ILE A 226 14.39 11.67 -13.73
N PRO A 227 14.54 10.63 -14.59
CA PRO A 227 14.54 10.80 -16.05
C PRO A 227 13.34 11.57 -16.60
N LEU A 228 12.13 11.41 -16.02
CA LEU A 228 10.97 12.21 -16.42
C LEU A 228 11.01 13.67 -15.95
N GLY A 229 12.04 14.10 -15.19
CA GLY A 229 12.29 15.49 -14.78
C GLY A 229 11.29 16.06 -13.79
N ARG A 230 10.44 15.24 -13.17
CA ARG A 230 9.43 15.64 -12.16
C ARG A 230 9.16 14.54 -11.17
N VAL A 231 8.57 14.88 -10.05
CA VAL A 231 7.96 13.92 -9.11
C VAL A 231 6.65 13.38 -9.66
N GLY A 232 6.25 12.20 -9.22
CA GLY A 232 4.93 11.61 -9.53
C GLY A 232 3.80 12.29 -8.77
N THR A 233 2.57 12.16 -9.28
CA THR A 233 1.35 12.50 -8.54
C THR A 233 0.88 11.31 -7.71
N THR A 234 -0.02 11.55 -6.77
CA THR A 234 -0.64 10.48 -5.96
C THR A 234 -1.45 9.52 -6.81
N GLU A 235 -2.11 10.01 -7.85
CA GLU A 235 -2.94 9.25 -8.79
C GLU A 235 -2.08 8.35 -9.69
N GLU A 236 -0.88 8.83 -10.10
CA GLU A 236 0.08 8.03 -10.89
C GLU A 236 0.61 6.81 -10.11
N ILE A 237 0.56 6.85 -8.77
CA ILE A 237 0.88 5.70 -7.92
C ILE A 237 -0.36 4.85 -7.63
N ALA A 238 -1.48 5.48 -7.35
CA ALA A 238 -2.72 4.79 -7.01
C ALA A 238 -3.31 3.98 -8.19
N GLY A 239 -3.13 4.46 -9.43
CA GLY A 239 -3.56 3.74 -10.64
C GLY A 239 -2.94 2.34 -10.77
N PRO A 240 -1.61 2.18 -10.72
CA PRO A 240 -0.96 0.87 -10.67
C PRO A 240 -1.40 -0.01 -9.49
N ILE A 241 -1.64 0.57 -8.29
CA ILE A 241 -2.17 -0.17 -7.14
C ILE A 241 -3.55 -0.75 -7.48
N LEU A 242 -4.45 0.06 -8.06
CA LEU A 242 -5.77 -0.38 -8.50
C LEU A 242 -5.64 -1.48 -9.57
N PHE A 243 -4.81 -1.27 -10.60
CA PHE A 243 -4.61 -2.23 -11.69
C PHE A 243 -4.23 -3.61 -11.14
N LEU A 244 -3.28 -3.68 -10.20
CA LEU A 244 -2.81 -4.94 -9.58
C LEU A 244 -3.91 -5.69 -8.81
N CYS A 245 -5.03 -5.03 -8.49
CA CYS A 245 -6.18 -5.63 -7.80
C CYS A 245 -7.31 -6.04 -8.76
N THR A 246 -7.18 -5.81 -10.06
CA THR A 246 -8.20 -6.12 -11.07
C THR A 246 -7.99 -7.49 -11.71
N PRO A 247 -9.00 -8.05 -12.40
CA PRO A 247 -8.86 -9.29 -13.17
C PRO A 247 -7.76 -9.24 -14.24
N TYR A 248 -7.39 -8.05 -14.75
CA TYR A 248 -6.32 -7.90 -15.74
C TYR A 248 -4.93 -8.23 -15.19
N ALA A 249 -4.75 -8.16 -13.88
CA ALA A 249 -3.52 -8.56 -13.18
C ALA A 249 -3.58 -10.01 -12.66
N GLY A 250 -4.56 -10.81 -13.08
CA GLY A 250 -4.79 -12.16 -12.56
C GLY A 250 -3.61 -13.13 -12.73
N PHE A 251 -2.69 -12.86 -13.67
CA PHE A 251 -1.46 -13.64 -13.88
C PHE A 251 -0.20 -12.95 -13.35
N ILE A 252 -0.35 -11.86 -12.58
CA ILE A 252 0.75 -11.09 -11.97
C ILE A 252 0.77 -11.41 -10.47
N THR A 253 1.87 -12.01 -9.99
CA THR A 253 2.14 -12.23 -8.56
C THR A 253 3.65 -12.25 -8.31
N GLY A 254 4.10 -11.68 -7.20
CA GLY A 254 5.53 -11.53 -6.87
C GLY A 254 6.21 -10.34 -7.54
N GLU A 255 5.44 -9.51 -8.27
CA GLU A 255 5.96 -8.36 -9.00
C GLU A 255 6.29 -7.18 -8.08
N ILE A 256 7.38 -6.50 -8.39
CA ILE A 256 7.78 -5.21 -7.80
C ILE A 256 7.60 -4.14 -8.88
N PHE A 257 6.41 -3.57 -8.93
CA PHE A 257 6.00 -2.62 -9.95
C PHE A 257 6.64 -1.25 -9.70
N ASN A 258 7.59 -0.88 -10.56
CA ASN A 258 8.33 0.38 -10.44
C ASN A 258 7.49 1.56 -10.93
N VAL A 259 7.21 2.53 -10.05
CA VAL A 259 6.49 3.77 -10.38
C VAL A 259 7.31 4.95 -9.89
N ASN A 260 8.43 5.23 -10.57
CA ASN A 260 9.47 6.12 -10.08
C ASN A 260 10.03 7.08 -11.13
N GLY A 261 9.39 7.21 -12.28
CA GLY A 261 9.83 8.10 -13.37
C GLY A 261 11.18 7.72 -13.98
N GLY A 262 11.61 6.46 -13.82
CA GLY A 262 12.91 5.95 -14.31
C GLY A 262 14.07 6.16 -13.34
N ALA A 263 13.84 6.68 -12.13
CA ALA A 263 14.91 6.96 -11.17
C ALA A 263 15.65 5.71 -10.67
N VAL A 264 14.97 4.56 -10.62
CA VAL A 264 15.56 3.27 -10.26
C VAL A 264 15.09 2.23 -11.26
N LEU A 265 16.04 1.58 -11.91
CA LEU A 265 15.82 0.49 -12.86
C LEU A 265 16.32 -0.80 -12.21
N VAL A 266 15.42 -1.62 -11.73
CA VAL A 266 15.70 -2.96 -11.20
C VAL A 266 14.84 -3.94 -11.98
N GLY A 267 15.47 -4.83 -12.69
CA GLY A 267 14.83 -5.88 -13.48
C GLY A 267 15.17 -7.25 -12.94
#